data_9367aea30204b9eac57fdbc024f83d0a
#
_entry.id   9367aea30204b9eac57fdbc024f83d0a
#
_cell.length_a   1.000
_cell.length_b   1.000
_cell.length_c   1.000
_cell.angle_alpha   90.00
_cell.angle_beta   90.00
_cell.angle_gamma   90.00
#
_symmetry.space_group_name_H-M   'P 1'
#
loop_
_entity.id
_entity.type
_entity.pdbx_description
1 polymer ?
#
loop_
_entity_poly.entity_id
_entity_poly.type
_entity_poly.pdbx_seq_one_letter_code
_entity_poly.pdbx_strand_id
1 'polypeptide(L)'
;MPQAGPAIPSTAAQHGRHDRILAAATAMLAAGGEDALQMKDLSQRAGVSLATLYRYFPAKDHVLLAILLSRYSAALAQVTAEAPAGLTARDRVTSHLLREFRAAQREPRLTAALSRVISETSRSYSEILERVEHLHLQTLEYVAGAGQAISAEQRQLLPVVQAVFGAATRRWLAGVSSPARARFEIRVAGRLLDLPDAVVAEESLQAVPAG
;
A
#
# COMPACT_ATOMS: atom_id res chain seq x y z
N MET A 1 -20.44 -10.42 -22.69
CA MET A 1 -19.28 -9.91 -23.44
C MET A 1 -18.10 -9.88 -22.48
N PRO A 2 -16.95 -10.51 -22.79
CA PRO A 2 -15.78 -10.38 -21.93
C PRO A 2 -15.38 -8.90 -21.90
N GLN A 3 -15.36 -8.31 -20.70
CA GLN A 3 -14.85 -6.96 -20.52
C GLN A 3 -13.36 -7.01 -20.84
N ALA A 4 -12.93 -6.27 -21.86
CA ALA A 4 -11.52 -6.09 -22.13
C ALA A 4 -10.87 -5.51 -20.84
N GLY A 5 -9.84 -6.18 -20.34
CA GLY A 5 -9.11 -5.70 -19.17
C GLY A 5 -8.56 -4.29 -19.38
N PRO A 6 -8.16 -3.60 -18.31
CA PRO A 6 -7.64 -2.23 -18.37
C PRO A 6 -6.44 -2.18 -19.33
N ALA A 7 -6.40 -1.16 -20.19
CA ALA A 7 -5.32 -0.98 -21.16
C ALA A 7 -4.00 -0.64 -20.44
N ILE A 8 -2.96 -1.43 -20.69
CA ILE A 8 -1.63 -1.17 -20.13
C ILE A 8 -0.92 -0.15 -21.05
N PRO A 9 -0.40 0.97 -20.51
CA PRO A 9 0.37 1.93 -21.29
C PRO A 9 1.62 1.27 -21.90
N SER A 10 1.88 1.51 -23.18
CA SER A 10 3.03 0.94 -23.92
C SER A 10 3.91 1.99 -24.58
N THR A 11 3.41 3.23 -24.75
CA THR A 11 4.17 4.35 -25.32
C THR A 11 4.36 5.48 -24.32
N ALA A 12 5.38 6.32 -24.48
CA ALA A 12 5.62 7.48 -23.63
C ALA A 12 4.39 8.40 -23.52
N ALA A 13 3.67 8.62 -24.62
CA ALA A 13 2.44 9.41 -24.63
C ALA A 13 1.30 8.75 -23.83
N GLN A 14 1.24 7.41 -23.81
CA GLN A 14 0.25 6.67 -23.01
C GLN A 14 0.61 6.71 -21.52
N HIS A 15 1.89 6.53 -21.15
CA HIS A 15 2.34 6.69 -19.79
C HIS A 15 2.05 8.12 -19.27
N GLY A 16 2.39 9.16 -20.02
CA GLY A 16 2.10 10.52 -19.63
C GLY A 16 0.60 10.83 -19.46
N ARG A 17 -0.29 10.19 -20.26
CA ARG A 17 -1.74 10.29 -20.05
C ARG A 17 -2.19 9.56 -18.78
N HIS A 18 -1.69 8.35 -18.58
CA HIS A 18 -1.98 7.54 -17.38
C HIS A 18 -1.58 8.30 -16.12
N ASP A 19 -0.38 8.87 -16.08
CA ASP A 19 0.13 9.61 -14.94
C ASP A 19 -0.69 10.88 -14.65
N ARG A 20 -1.11 11.61 -15.69
CA ARG A 20 -2.02 12.77 -15.51
C ARG A 20 -3.37 12.35 -14.92
N ILE A 21 -3.93 11.20 -15.34
CA ILE A 21 -5.17 10.68 -14.78
C ILE A 21 -4.98 10.35 -13.30
N LEU A 22 -3.91 9.65 -12.92
CA LEU A 22 -3.63 9.31 -11.53
C LEU A 22 -3.38 10.55 -10.67
N ALA A 23 -2.65 11.54 -11.17
CA ALA A 23 -2.41 12.80 -10.46
C ALA A 23 -3.72 13.56 -10.22
N ALA A 24 -4.57 13.68 -11.23
CA ALA A 24 -5.87 14.34 -11.11
C ALA A 24 -6.79 13.59 -10.10
N ALA A 25 -6.85 12.26 -10.18
CA ALA A 25 -7.63 11.45 -9.26
C ALA A 25 -7.14 11.56 -7.82
N THR A 26 -5.83 11.51 -7.60
CA THR A 26 -5.21 11.69 -6.27
C THR A 26 -5.59 13.05 -5.67
N ALA A 27 -5.51 14.13 -6.45
CA ALA A 27 -5.90 15.46 -6.01
C ALA A 27 -7.40 15.55 -5.64
N MET A 28 -8.28 14.92 -6.45
CA MET A 28 -9.72 14.87 -6.16
C MET A 28 -10.01 14.12 -4.85
N LEU A 29 -9.38 12.97 -4.67
CA LEU A 29 -9.53 12.15 -3.46
C LEU A 29 -9.01 12.86 -2.20
N ALA A 30 -7.87 13.53 -2.30
CA ALA A 30 -7.32 14.31 -1.18
C ALA A 30 -8.24 15.45 -0.76
N ALA A 31 -8.85 16.15 -1.73
CA ALA A 31 -9.74 17.28 -1.49
C ALA A 31 -11.11 16.87 -0.92
N GLY A 32 -11.77 15.88 -1.52
CA GLY A 32 -13.17 15.55 -1.24
C GLY A 32 -13.46 14.09 -0.93
N GLY A 33 -12.44 13.25 -0.85
CA GLY A 33 -12.62 11.81 -0.64
C GLY A 33 -13.20 11.11 -1.87
N GLU A 34 -13.74 9.92 -1.65
CA GLU A 34 -14.22 9.07 -2.74
C GLU A 34 -15.45 9.65 -3.46
N ASP A 35 -16.29 10.39 -2.74
CA ASP A 35 -17.49 11.03 -3.32
C ASP A 35 -17.13 12.08 -4.38
N ALA A 36 -15.98 12.75 -4.20
CA ALA A 36 -15.48 13.71 -5.17
C ALA A 36 -14.93 13.06 -6.46
N LEU A 37 -14.61 11.76 -6.44
CA LEU A 37 -14.07 11.06 -7.60
C LEU A 37 -15.19 10.61 -8.53
N GLN A 38 -15.62 11.48 -9.44
CA GLN A 38 -16.56 11.16 -10.52
C GLN A 38 -15.79 11.00 -11.83
N MET A 39 -16.05 9.90 -12.57
CA MET A 39 -15.28 9.56 -13.78
C MET A 39 -15.36 10.66 -14.86
N LYS A 40 -16.52 11.33 -14.98
CA LYS A 40 -16.69 12.46 -15.92
C LYS A 40 -15.79 13.63 -15.55
N ASP A 41 -15.76 14.02 -14.26
CA ASP A 41 -14.97 15.15 -13.79
C ASP A 41 -13.48 14.82 -13.84
N LEU A 42 -13.12 13.58 -13.53
CA LEU A 42 -11.75 13.08 -13.68
C LEU A 42 -11.27 13.19 -15.12
N SER A 43 -12.10 12.78 -16.10
CA SER A 43 -11.73 12.89 -17.52
C SER A 43 -11.43 14.34 -17.94
N GLN A 44 -12.25 15.28 -17.49
CA GLN A 44 -12.06 16.71 -17.74
C GLN A 44 -10.77 17.24 -17.10
N ARG A 45 -10.56 16.94 -15.81
CA ARG A 45 -9.35 17.39 -15.07
C ARG A 45 -8.06 16.80 -15.64
N ALA A 46 -8.10 15.56 -16.11
CA ALA A 46 -6.94 14.88 -16.70
C ALA A 46 -6.69 15.28 -18.17
N GLY A 47 -7.61 16.07 -18.79
CA GLY A 47 -7.52 16.46 -20.19
C GLY A 47 -7.62 15.27 -21.16
N VAL A 48 -8.51 14.30 -20.87
CA VAL A 48 -8.75 13.13 -21.71
C VAL A 48 -10.24 12.97 -21.99
N SER A 49 -10.59 12.32 -23.11
CA SER A 49 -12.00 11.96 -23.34
C SER A 49 -12.46 10.90 -22.33
N LEU A 50 -13.76 10.91 -22.00
CA LEU A 50 -14.36 9.92 -21.12
C LEU A 50 -14.15 8.48 -21.65
N ALA A 51 -14.24 8.28 -22.97
CA ALA A 51 -13.96 7.00 -23.63
C ALA A 51 -12.49 6.56 -23.42
N THR A 52 -11.55 7.51 -23.48
CA THR A 52 -10.14 7.23 -23.21
C THR A 52 -9.94 6.84 -21.74
N LEU A 53 -10.60 7.53 -20.81
CA LEU A 53 -10.52 7.19 -19.38
C LEU A 53 -11.03 5.77 -19.11
N TYR A 54 -12.23 5.40 -19.63
CA TYR A 54 -12.79 4.06 -19.44
C TYR A 54 -11.97 2.94 -20.09
N ARG A 55 -11.19 3.24 -21.12
CA ARG A 55 -10.24 2.27 -21.70
C ARG A 55 -9.09 1.93 -20.74
N TYR A 56 -8.60 2.90 -19.96
CA TYR A 56 -7.56 2.68 -18.94
C TYR A 56 -8.14 2.14 -17.63
N PHE A 57 -9.29 2.65 -17.24
CA PHE A 57 -9.91 2.41 -15.94
C PHE A 57 -11.41 2.14 -16.12
N PRO A 58 -11.81 0.88 -16.36
CA PRO A 58 -13.22 0.52 -16.58
C PRO A 58 -14.17 0.90 -15.45
N ALA A 59 -13.65 1.04 -14.21
CA ALA A 59 -14.42 1.45 -13.04
C ALA A 59 -13.56 2.32 -12.12
N LYS A 60 -14.20 3.02 -11.16
CA LYS A 60 -13.56 3.84 -10.14
C LYS A 60 -12.52 3.05 -9.34
N ASP A 61 -12.81 1.81 -8.98
CA ASP A 61 -11.90 0.96 -8.23
C ASP A 61 -10.58 0.68 -8.96
N HIS A 62 -10.60 0.58 -10.29
CA HIS A 62 -9.36 0.46 -11.07
C HIS A 62 -8.46 1.70 -10.94
N VAL A 63 -9.05 2.89 -10.80
CA VAL A 63 -8.30 4.13 -10.54
C VAL A 63 -7.68 4.08 -9.15
N LEU A 64 -8.44 3.68 -8.13
CA LEU A 64 -7.95 3.56 -6.75
C LEU A 64 -6.82 2.53 -6.64
N LEU A 65 -6.98 1.37 -7.25
CA LEU A 65 -5.96 0.32 -7.29
C LEU A 65 -4.69 0.77 -8.03
N ALA A 66 -4.83 1.50 -9.12
CA ALA A 66 -3.68 2.05 -9.84
C ALA A 66 -2.93 3.12 -9.04
N ILE A 67 -3.64 3.99 -8.30
CA ILE A 67 -3.03 4.93 -7.37
C ILE A 67 -2.27 4.17 -6.28
N LEU A 68 -2.88 3.13 -5.71
CA LEU A 68 -2.27 2.32 -4.67
C LEU A 68 -0.97 1.66 -5.17
N LEU A 69 -1.03 1.00 -6.34
CA LEU A 69 0.12 0.37 -6.98
C LEU A 69 1.25 1.39 -7.26
N SER A 70 0.89 2.56 -7.79
CA SER A 70 1.85 3.64 -8.05
C SER A 70 2.53 4.13 -6.77
N ARG A 71 1.77 4.30 -5.66
CA ARG A 71 2.32 4.74 -4.37
C ARG A 71 3.29 3.72 -3.78
N TYR A 72 2.96 2.43 -3.79
CA TYR A 72 3.86 1.39 -3.28
C TYR A 72 5.10 1.18 -4.17
N SER A 73 4.94 1.29 -5.50
CA SER A 73 6.09 1.27 -6.41
C SER A 73 7.04 2.45 -6.17
N ALA A 74 6.49 3.65 -5.95
CA ALA A 74 7.29 4.84 -5.62
C ALA A 74 7.96 4.72 -4.24
N ALA A 75 7.27 4.14 -3.24
CA ALA A 75 7.84 3.91 -1.91
C ALA A 75 9.04 2.96 -1.98
N LEU A 76 8.92 1.85 -2.72
CA LEU A 76 10.03 0.92 -2.94
C LEU A 76 11.21 1.62 -3.63
N ALA A 77 10.96 2.37 -4.71
CA ALA A 77 11.99 3.13 -5.41
C ALA A 77 12.69 4.14 -4.49
N GLN A 78 11.94 4.82 -3.62
CA GLN A 78 12.49 5.78 -2.68
C GLN A 78 13.42 5.11 -1.65
N VAL A 79 12.99 4.01 -1.02
CA VAL A 79 13.82 3.34 0.00
C VAL A 79 15.05 2.67 -0.61
N THR A 80 15.00 2.29 -1.89
CA THR A 80 16.17 1.75 -2.60
C THR A 80 17.17 2.83 -3.02
N ALA A 81 16.72 4.08 -3.18
CA ALA A 81 17.58 5.22 -3.49
C ALA A 81 18.27 5.80 -2.24
N GLU A 82 17.66 5.68 -1.07
CA GLU A 82 18.16 6.23 0.19
C GLU A 82 18.27 5.14 1.24
N ALA A 83 19.48 4.94 1.81
CA ALA A 83 19.70 3.92 2.83
C ALA A 83 18.79 4.15 4.05
N PRO A 84 18.01 3.16 4.50
CA PRO A 84 17.14 3.29 5.66
C PRO A 84 17.94 3.57 6.94
N ALA A 85 17.56 4.63 7.67
CA ALA A 85 18.20 5.01 8.93
C ALA A 85 17.71 4.15 10.10
N GLY A 86 18.62 3.69 10.94
CA GLY A 86 18.35 2.92 12.17
C GLY A 86 19.36 1.80 12.38
N LEU A 87 19.65 1.48 13.66
CA LEU A 87 20.66 0.48 14.01
C LEU A 87 20.15 -0.95 13.84
N THR A 88 18.88 -1.19 14.17
CA THR A 88 18.27 -2.53 14.11
C THR A 88 17.18 -2.61 13.04
N ALA A 89 16.81 -3.81 12.61
CA ALA A 89 15.66 -4.04 11.72
C ALA A 89 14.38 -3.43 12.30
N ARG A 90 14.16 -3.61 13.62
CA ARG A 90 13.04 -2.98 14.34
C ARG A 90 13.03 -1.47 14.17
N ASP A 91 14.17 -0.80 14.42
CA ASP A 91 14.23 0.66 14.39
C ASP A 91 13.91 1.18 12.97
N ARG A 92 14.47 0.55 11.94
CA ARG A 92 14.26 0.90 10.56
C ARG A 92 12.80 0.71 10.12
N VAL A 93 12.24 -0.49 10.34
CA VAL A 93 10.86 -0.83 9.96
C VAL A 93 9.86 0.04 10.72
N THR A 94 10.03 0.17 12.05
CA THR A 94 9.14 1.00 12.87
C THR A 94 9.16 2.46 12.42
N SER A 95 10.34 3.01 12.16
CA SER A 95 10.49 4.39 11.68
C SER A 95 9.85 4.59 10.31
N HIS A 96 9.98 3.62 9.42
CA HIS A 96 9.36 3.63 8.09
C HIS A 96 7.83 3.62 8.21
N LEU A 97 7.24 2.68 8.92
CA LEU A 97 5.78 2.58 9.12
C LEU A 97 5.20 3.81 9.84
N LEU A 98 5.94 4.40 10.78
CA LEU A 98 5.51 5.65 11.41
C LEU A 98 5.59 6.85 10.44
N ARG A 99 6.47 6.85 9.45
CA ARG A 99 6.46 7.86 8.36
C ARG A 99 5.27 7.66 7.43
N GLU A 100 4.97 6.42 7.05
CA GLU A 100 3.77 6.09 6.26
C GLU A 100 2.50 6.50 7.01
N PHE A 101 2.38 6.18 8.29
CA PHE A 101 1.23 6.60 9.10
C PHE A 101 1.09 8.12 9.17
N ARG A 102 2.20 8.86 9.29
CA ARG A 102 2.16 10.33 9.23
C ARG A 102 1.72 10.85 7.85
N ALA A 103 2.12 10.18 6.78
CA ALA A 103 1.64 10.53 5.44
C ALA A 103 0.12 10.27 5.31
N ALA A 104 -0.37 9.14 5.83
CA ALA A 104 -1.79 8.83 5.90
C ALA A 104 -2.59 9.92 6.67
N GLN A 105 -2.02 10.44 7.76
CA GLN A 105 -2.65 11.50 8.56
C GLN A 105 -2.73 12.86 7.84
N ARG A 106 -1.85 13.14 6.87
CA ARG A 106 -1.91 14.37 6.06
C ARG A 106 -3.02 14.32 5.01
N GLU A 107 -3.36 13.13 4.52
CA GLU A 107 -4.35 12.90 3.47
C GLU A 107 -5.40 11.85 3.90
N PRO A 108 -6.16 12.09 5.00
CA PRO A 108 -7.02 11.07 5.58
C PRO A 108 -8.14 10.62 4.63
N ARG A 109 -8.68 11.53 3.81
CA ARG A 109 -9.73 11.21 2.83
C ARG A 109 -9.23 10.29 1.72
N LEU A 110 -8.04 10.58 1.17
CA LEU A 110 -7.38 9.73 0.19
C LEU A 110 -7.06 8.36 0.81
N THR A 111 -6.50 8.35 2.02
CA THR A 111 -6.16 7.11 2.73
C THR A 111 -7.40 6.25 3.00
N ALA A 112 -8.53 6.86 3.37
CA ALA A 112 -9.80 6.16 3.57
C ALA A 112 -10.29 5.48 2.29
N ALA A 113 -10.28 6.20 1.15
CA ALA A 113 -10.67 5.66 -0.15
C ALA A 113 -9.78 4.46 -0.56
N LEU A 114 -8.46 4.59 -0.41
CA LEU A 114 -7.53 3.51 -0.71
C LEU A 114 -7.67 2.32 0.25
N SER A 115 -7.92 2.56 1.54
CA SER A 115 -8.15 1.50 2.53
C SER A 115 -9.45 0.74 2.27
N ARG A 116 -10.51 1.41 1.79
CA ARG A 116 -11.76 0.76 1.41
C ARG A 116 -11.53 -0.27 0.30
N VAL A 117 -10.87 0.13 -0.78
CA VAL A 117 -10.65 -0.76 -1.92
C VAL A 117 -9.84 -2.00 -1.55
N ILE A 118 -8.92 -1.90 -0.58
CA ILE A 118 -8.19 -3.05 -0.04
C ILE A 118 -9.12 -3.99 0.74
N SER A 119 -10.08 -3.43 1.50
CA SER A 119 -10.92 -4.19 2.43
C SER A 119 -12.15 -4.83 1.79
N GLU A 120 -12.71 -4.18 0.75
CA GLU A 120 -13.98 -4.58 0.10
C GLU A 120 -13.78 -5.36 -1.19
N THR A 121 -12.55 -5.76 -1.49
CA THR A 121 -12.20 -6.26 -2.81
C THR A 121 -12.81 -7.60 -3.12
N SER A 122 -13.48 -7.67 -4.25
CA SER A 122 -13.93 -8.90 -4.86
C SER A 122 -12.75 -9.67 -5.49
N ARG A 123 -12.99 -10.97 -5.76
CA ARG A 123 -12.00 -11.83 -6.48
C ARG A 123 -11.50 -11.23 -7.80
N SER A 124 -12.23 -10.27 -8.38
CA SER A 124 -11.86 -9.60 -9.64
C SER A 124 -10.59 -8.75 -9.57
N TYR A 125 -10.11 -8.42 -8.37
CA TYR A 125 -8.94 -7.55 -8.18
C TYR A 125 -7.80 -8.23 -7.41
N SER A 126 -7.90 -9.53 -7.15
CA SER A 126 -6.93 -10.28 -6.32
C SER A 126 -5.49 -10.10 -6.81
N GLU A 127 -5.24 -10.24 -8.13
CA GLU A 127 -3.89 -10.09 -8.69
C GLU A 127 -3.27 -8.72 -8.44
N ILE A 128 -4.06 -7.64 -8.53
CA ILE A 128 -3.54 -6.29 -8.28
C ILE A 128 -3.26 -6.10 -6.79
N LEU A 129 -4.11 -6.63 -5.94
CA LEU A 129 -3.92 -6.55 -4.49
C LEU A 129 -2.73 -7.38 -4.02
N GLU A 130 -2.56 -8.59 -4.54
CA GLU A 130 -1.39 -9.42 -4.29
C GLU A 130 -0.10 -8.69 -4.70
N ARG A 131 -0.14 -7.99 -5.84
CA ARG A 131 1.00 -7.18 -6.29
C ARG A 131 1.27 -5.98 -5.37
N VAL A 132 0.23 -5.31 -4.88
CA VAL A 132 0.34 -4.22 -3.91
C VAL A 132 0.94 -4.72 -2.59
N GLU A 133 0.43 -5.85 -2.09
CA GLU A 133 0.93 -6.50 -0.88
C GLU A 133 2.40 -6.91 -1.03
N HIS A 134 2.74 -7.53 -2.15
CA HIS A 134 4.10 -7.91 -2.48
C HIS A 134 5.06 -6.72 -2.51
N LEU A 135 4.68 -5.61 -3.16
CA LEU A 135 5.49 -4.38 -3.18
C LEU A 135 5.70 -3.80 -1.78
N HIS A 136 4.67 -3.83 -0.94
CA HIS A 136 4.81 -3.35 0.44
C HIS A 136 5.75 -4.26 1.23
N LEU A 137 5.59 -5.59 1.15
CA LEU A 137 6.49 -6.55 1.79
C LEU A 137 7.93 -6.42 1.30
N GLN A 138 8.17 -6.27 0.00
CA GLN A 138 9.51 -5.98 -0.55
C GLN A 138 10.11 -4.70 0.02
N THR A 139 9.28 -3.65 0.18
CA THR A 139 9.71 -2.39 0.80
C THR A 139 10.14 -2.62 2.24
N LEU A 140 9.33 -3.35 3.03
CA LEU A 140 9.65 -3.66 4.42
C LEU A 140 10.89 -4.56 4.55
N GLU A 141 11.06 -5.53 3.65
CA GLU A 141 12.23 -6.40 3.62
C GLU A 141 13.52 -5.60 3.33
N TYR A 142 13.48 -4.73 2.32
CA TYR A 142 14.60 -3.84 2.01
C TYR A 142 14.93 -2.92 3.18
N VAL A 143 13.91 -2.34 3.81
CA VAL A 143 14.07 -1.46 4.99
C VAL A 143 14.63 -2.25 6.17
N ALA A 144 14.13 -3.46 6.45
CA ALA A 144 14.61 -4.30 7.55
C ALA A 144 16.09 -4.65 7.41
N GLY A 145 16.51 -5.01 6.19
CA GLY A 145 17.90 -5.37 5.88
C GLY A 145 18.83 -4.20 5.59
N ALA A 146 18.33 -2.98 5.45
CA ALA A 146 19.08 -1.83 4.92
C ALA A 146 19.76 -2.15 3.58
N GLY A 147 19.03 -2.84 2.69
CA GLY A 147 19.54 -3.31 1.40
C GLY A 147 20.32 -4.63 1.47
N GLN A 148 20.52 -5.21 2.65
CA GLN A 148 21.11 -6.54 2.86
C GLN A 148 20.01 -7.60 3.01
N ALA A 149 20.38 -8.87 2.82
CA ALA A 149 19.46 -9.98 3.10
C ALA A 149 19.13 -10.05 4.59
N ILE A 150 17.87 -10.35 4.91
CA ILE A 150 17.40 -10.65 6.26
C ILE A 150 17.24 -12.17 6.46
N SER A 151 17.14 -12.64 7.71
CA SER A 151 16.89 -14.05 8.00
C SER A 151 15.53 -14.51 7.45
N ALA A 152 15.34 -15.81 7.27
CA ALA A 152 14.07 -16.38 6.87
C ALA A 152 12.98 -16.11 7.92
N GLU A 153 13.37 -16.16 9.18
CA GLU A 153 12.53 -15.92 10.36
C GLU A 153 12.06 -14.46 10.39
N GLN A 154 12.96 -13.51 10.23
CA GLN A 154 12.60 -12.09 10.12
C GLN A 154 11.63 -11.84 8.96
N ARG A 155 11.84 -12.49 7.81
CA ARG A 155 10.95 -12.36 6.64
C ARG A 155 9.54 -12.85 6.95
N GLN A 156 9.38 -13.91 7.73
CA GLN A 156 8.07 -14.44 8.16
C GLN A 156 7.31 -13.48 9.10
N LEU A 157 8.00 -12.62 9.83
CA LEU A 157 7.38 -11.65 10.74
C LEU A 157 6.86 -10.40 10.02
N LEU A 158 7.39 -10.04 8.86
CA LEU A 158 7.00 -8.83 8.14
C LEU A 158 5.51 -8.79 7.77
N PRO A 159 4.86 -9.87 7.29
CA PRO A 159 3.42 -9.89 7.04
C PRO A 159 2.60 -9.61 8.30
N VAL A 160 3.03 -10.10 9.47
CA VAL A 160 2.35 -9.84 10.75
C VAL A 160 2.46 -8.36 11.13
N VAL A 161 3.66 -7.78 11.00
CA VAL A 161 3.89 -6.34 11.24
C VAL A 161 3.04 -5.49 10.29
N GLN A 162 2.98 -5.85 9.00
CA GLN A 162 2.15 -5.20 8.00
C GLN A 162 0.66 -5.28 8.34
N ALA A 163 0.17 -6.45 8.75
CA ALA A 163 -1.23 -6.66 9.13
C ALA A 163 -1.64 -5.77 10.31
N VAL A 164 -0.78 -5.65 11.34
CA VAL A 164 -1.01 -4.75 12.47
C VAL A 164 -1.02 -3.29 12.03
N PHE A 165 -0.09 -2.87 11.17
CA PHE A 165 -0.05 -1.52 10.61
C PHE A 165 -1.35 -1.19 9.86
N GLY A 166 -1.80 -2.08 8.98
CA GLY A 166 -3.05 -1.92 8.24
C GLY A 166 -4.28 -1.84 9.16
N ALA A 167 -4.37 -2.73 10.16
CA ALA A 167 -5.46 -2.73 11.13
C ALA A 167 -5.47 -1.45 11.99
N ALA A 168 -4.31 -1.00 12.47
CA ALA A 168 -4.17 0.23 13.25
C ALA A 168 -4.61 1.47 12.44
N THR A 169 -4.19 1.54 11.17
CA THR A 169 -4.56 2.62 10.25
C THR A 169 -6.06 2.64 9.98
N ARG A 170 -6.67 1.48 9.68
CA ARG A 170 -8.13 1.38 9.45
C ARG A 170 -8.95 1.78 10.68
N ARG A 171 -8.56 1.32 11.88
CA ARG A 171 -9.27 1.70 13.13
C ARG A 171 -9.16 3.20 13.42
N TRP A 172 -8.02 3.80 13.12
CA TRP A 172 -7.86 5.26 13.22
C TRP A 172 -8.78 5.99 12.22
N LEU A 173 -8.80 5.58 10.94
CA LEU A 173 -9.68 6.17 9.91
C LEU A 173 -11.16 6.06 10.27
N ALA A 174 -11.56 4.94 10.88
CA ALA A 174 -12.93 4.73 11.36
C ALA A 174 -13.28 5.51 12.65
N GLY A 175 -12.35 6.29 13.22
CA GLY A 175 -12.56 7.01 14.48
C GLY A 175 -12.63 6.11 15.73
N VAL A 176 -12.37 4.82 15.59
CA VAL A 176 -12.38 3.83 16.70
C VAL A 176 -11.11 3.93 17.54
N SER A 177 -10.02 4.42 16.98
CA SER A 177 -8.73 4.50 17.64
C SER A 177 -8.10 5.89 17.46
N SER A 178 -7.43 6.38 18.52
CA SER A 178 -6.68 7.63 18.42
C SER A 178 -5.38 7.45 17.62
N PRO A 179 -4.83 8.54 17.04
CA PRO A 179 -3.51 8.49 16.40
C PRO A 179 -2.39 8.04 17.34
N ALA A 180 -2.50 8.35 18.62
CA ALA A 180 -1.53 7.92 19.63
C ALA A 180 -1.57 6.40 19.83
N ARG A 181 -2.78 5.81 19.87
CA ARG A 181 -2.98 4.38 19.97
C ARG A 181 -2.45 3.65 18.73
N ALA A 182 -2.74 4.13 17.54
CA ALA A 182 -2.21 3.55 16.30
C ALA A 182 -0.68 3.55 16.27
N ARG A 183 -0.04 4.67 16.66
CA ARG A 183 1.43 4.73 16.77
C ARG A 183 1.99 3.76 17.81
N PHE A 184 1.30 3.57 18.94
CA PHE A 184 1.67 2.59 19.94
C PHE A 184 1.66 1.17 19.35
N GLU A 185 0.59 0.78 18.67
CA GLU A 185 0.44 -0.54 18.06
C GLU A 185 1.51 -0.82 17.00
N ILE A 186 1.83 0.17 16.15
CA ILE A 186 2.93 0.08 15.18
C ILE A 186 4.27 -0.18 15.89
N ARG A 187 4.56 0.52 16.99
CA ARG A 187 5.80 0.30 17.76
C ARG A 187 5.84 -1.08 18.42
N VAL A 188 4.71 -1.56 18.93
CA VAL A 188 4.62 -2.89 19.53
C VAL A 188 4.81 -3.97 18.47
N ALA A 189 4.17 -3.84 17.30
CA ALA A 189 4.38 -4.77 16.20
C ALA A 189 5.85 -4.83 15.74
N GLY A 190 6.54 -3.69 15.69
CA GLY A 190 7.97 -3.64 15.37
C GLY A 190 8.85 -4.46 16.31
N ARG A 191 8.43 -4.68 17.56
CA ARG A 191 9.18 -5.52 18.52
C ARG A 191 9.20 -7.00 18.15
N LEU A 192 8.31 -7.46 17.29
CA LEU A 192 8.36 -8.81 16.75
C LEU A 192 9.71 -9.09 16.06
N LEU A 193 10.31 -8.07 15.45
CA LEU A 193 11.60 -8.19 14.77
C LEU A 193 12.81 -8.34 15.72
N ASP A 194 12.59 -8.26 17.03
CA ASP A 194 13.58 -8.56 18.07
C ASP A 194 13.46 -10.00 18.58
N LEU A 195 12.46 -10.77 18.12
CA LEU A 195 12.32 -12.17 18.54
C LEU A 195 13.53 -12.99 18.06
N PRO A 196 14.06 -13.89 18.91
CA PRO A 196 15.10 -14.82 18.48
C PRO A 196 14.61 -15.71 17.33
N ASP A 197 15.46 -15.98 16.35
CA ASP A 197 15.13 -16.82 15.18
C ASP A 197 14.63 -18.21 15.61
N ALA A 198 15.19 -18.77 16.69
CA ALA A 198 14.75 -20.08 17.22
C ALA A 198 13.26 -20.09 17.66
N VAL A 199 12.78 -18.98 18.24
CA VAL A 199 11.37 -18.85 18.66
C VAL A 199 10.46 -18.78 17.42
N VAL A 200 10.85 -18.01 16.42
CA VAL A 200 10.06 -17.89 15.17
C VAL A 200 10.02 -19.20 14.40
N ALA A 201 11.14 -19.92 14.35
CA ALA A 201 11.23 -21.23 13.69
C ALA A 201 10.32 -22.27 14.38
N GLU A 202 10.28 -22.29 15.73
CA GLU A 202 9.42 -23.21 16.49
C GLU A 202 7.94 -22.96 16.21
N GLU A 203 7.48 -21.69 16.26
CA GLU A 203 6.10 -21.32 15.95
C GLU A 203 5.73 -21.66 14.49
N SER A 204 6.66 -21.46 13.56
CA SER A 204 6.45 -21.76 12.14
C SER A 204 6.23 -23.25 11.89
N LEU A 205 6.95 -24.13 12.59
CA LEU A 205 6.78 -25.58 12.48
C LEU A 205 5.40 -26.03 12.99
N GLN A 206 4.87 -25.39 14.04
CA GLN A 206 3.53 -25.69 14.57
C GLN A 206 2.40 -25.19 13.65
N ALA A 207 2.65 -24.21 12.79
CA ALA A 207 1.66 -23.69 11.86
C ALA A 207 1.47 -24.52 10.58
N VAL A 208 2.37 -25.49 10.30
CA VAL A 208 2.22 -26.41 9.15
C VAL A 208 1.22 -27.50 9.54
N PRO A 209 0.06 -27.61 8.85
CA PRO A 209 -0.89 -28.67 9.14
C PRO A 209 -0.20 -30.04 8.95
N ALA A 210 -0.36 -30.94 9.91
CA ALA A 210 0.03 -32.32 9.74
C ALA A 210 -0.73 -32.89 8.54
N GLY A 211 0.01 -33.22 7.46
CA GLY A 211 -0.52 -33.71 6.19
C GLY A 211 -1.23 -35.07 6.31
#